data_e01a707cad603b3f9dd0f7a2d5aa4e9a
#
_entry.id   e01a707cad603b3f9dd0f7a2d5aa4e9a
#
_cell.length_a   1.000
_cell.length_b   1.000
_cell.length_c   1.000
_cell.angle_alpha   90.00
_cell.angle_beta   90.00
_cell.angle_gamma   90.00
#
_symmetry.space_group_name_H-M   'P 1'
#
loop_
_entity.id
_entity.type
_entity.pdbx_description
1 polymer ?
#
loop_
_entity_poly.entity_id
_entity_poly.type
_entity_poly.pdbx_seq_one_letter_code
_entity_poly.pdbx_strand_id
1 'polypeptide(L)'
;MMAILAGCLYNMRGQSYPVTIKGIANFAANEEIRLVTFEDLASYKSVVSATDKIDAKGHFLLTYNIIRPTLVQLVIRTSRAEFYIEPGRTYDFTIDMDPELFNQLDPMYYGGFLQIRNNDTTLTEDINLKINQFERAFENAIDYYSPNIISDLSPAEYDSIQNAISRRFPLQYSPNNFYKSYIYYTMASLERVVLQKNTDSLYRKYLDNEYLLYFNPAYMNFFNEFYDHYLTTSPRINQKELMDCINQEGTYRPLFNLVGKDPYLVNERIRELVIIEDLAEIYGNKRFNKKNIEHILKEIATTTHFSEHQIIAKNIIASLRPYQEKNAISFEG
;
A
#
# COMPACT_ATOMS: atom_id res chain seq x y z
N MET A 1 24.90 -36.89 -26.58
CA MET A 1 23.58 -37.09 -25.89
C MET A 1 23.42 -35.93 -24.93
N MET A 2 22.76 -34.87 -25.40
CA MET A 2 22.60 -33.58 -24.72
C MET A 2 21.22 -33.61 -24.08
N ALA A 3 21.15 -33.64 -22.75
CA ALA A 3 19.89 -33.57 -22.02
C ALA A 3 19.45 -32.11 -21.94
N ILE A 4 18.35 -31.79 -22.61
CA ILE A 4 17.65 -30.51 -22.51
C ILE A 4 16.86 -30.54 -21.21
N LEU A 5 17.29 -29.79 -20.19
CA LEU A 5 16.53 -29.48 -18.99
C LEU A 5 15.48 -28.41 -19.36
N ALA A 6 14.27 -28.87 -19.63
CA ALA A 6 13.11 -27.99 -19.73
C ALA A 6 12.80 -27.45 -18.33
N GLY A 7 13.13 -26.19 -18.09
CA GLY A 7 12.71 -25.47 -16.89
C GLY A 7 11.19 -25.32 -16.89
N CYS A 8 10.51 -26.05 -16.04
CA CYS A 8 9.12 -25.82 -15.71
C CYS A 8 8.98 -24.45 -15.02
N LEU A 9 8.56 -23.45 -15.77
CA LEU A 9 8.02 -22.22 -15.22
C LEU A 9 6.70 -22.58 -14.49
N TYR A 10 6.79 -22.86 -13.21
CA TYR A 10 5.62 -22.95 -12.35
C TYR A 10 5.00 -21.55 -12.25
N ASN A 11 3.97 -21.32 -13.06
CA ASN A 11 2.99 -20.27 -12.77
C ASN A 11 2.28 -20.68 -11.46
N MET A 12 2.80 -20.25 -10.32
CA MET A 12 2.11 -20.33 -9.04
C MET A 12 0.95 -19.32 -9.06
N ARG A 13 -0.13 -19.66 -9.76
CA ARG A 13 -1.44 -19.10 -9.44
C ARG A 13 -1.78 -19.66 -8.07
N GLY A 14 -1.56 -18.88 -7.00
CA GLY A 14 -1.96 -19.26 -5.66
C GLY A 14 -3.44 -19.60 -5.66
N GLN A 15 -3.79 -20.73 -5.03
CA GLN A 15 -5.17 -21.12 -4.87
C GLN A 15 -5.90 -20.02 -4.09
N SER A 16 -7.02 -19.52 -4.62
CA SER A 16 -7.86 -18.55 -3.91
C SER A 16 -8.83 -19.28 -2.98
N TYR A 17 -9.05 -18.68 -1.82
CA TYR A 17 -9.94 -19.23 -0.80
C TYR A 17 -11.04 -18.23 -0.48
N PRO A 18 -12.29 -18.70 -0.26
CA PRO A 18 -13.37 -17.81 0.12
C PRO A 18 -13.16 -17.27 1.53
N VAL A 19 -13.45 -15.98 1.70
CA VAL A 19 -13.58 -15.32 2.98
C VAL A 19 -15.04 -14.91 3.14
N THR A 20 -15.61 -15.18 4.30
CA THR A 20 -16.97 -14.79 4.65
C THR A 20 -16.92 -13.71 5.71
N ILE A 21 -17.59 -12.59 5.48
CA ILE A 21 -17.73 -11.49 6.41
C ILE A 21 -19.22 -11.31 6.67
N LYS A 22 -19.66 -11.61 7.87
CA LYS A 22 -21.04 -11.45 8.32
C LYS A 22 -21.10 -10.58 9.55
N GLY A 23 -22.25 -10.03 9.86
CA GLY A 23 -22.36 -9.24 11.08
C GLY A 23 -23.66 -8.48 11.20
N ILE A 24 -23.66 -7.52 12.14
CA ILE A 24 -24.80 -6.67 12.47
C ILE A 24 -24.36 -5.21 12.47
N ALA A 25 -25.14 -4.36 11.77
CA ALA A 25 -25.01 -2.90 11.71
C ALA A 25 -26.39 -2.26 11.86
N ASN A 26 -26.93 -2.25 13.08
CA ASN A 26 -28.32 -1.84 13.36
C ASN A 26 -28.64 -0.39 12.96
N PHE A 27 -27.65 0.52 13.08
CA PHE A 27 -27.77 1.93 12.70
C PHE A 27 -27.98 2.16 11.21
N ALA A 28 -27.65 1.15 10.38
CA ALA A 28 -27.61 1.23 8.92
C ALA A 28 -28.60 0.25 8.26
N ALA A 29 -29.71 -0.09 8.91
CA ALA A 29 -30.73 -0.98 8.34
C ALA A 29 -31.22 -0.47 6.97
N ASN A 30 -31.33 -1.37 6.00
CA ASN A 30 -31.67 -1.12 4.59
C ASN A 30 -30.62 -0.37 3.74
N GLU A 31 -29.47 0.01 4.30
CA GLU A 31 -28.35 0.56 3.55
C GLU A 31 -27.55 -0.53 2.81
N GLU A 32 -26.81 -0.12 1.80
CA GLU A 32 -25.82 -0.97 1.13
C GLU A 32 -24.51 -0.98 1.95
N ILE A 33 -23.97 -2.18 2.15
CA ILE A 33 -22.61 -2.40 2.67
C ILE A 33 -21.73 -2.93 1.55
N ARG A 34 -20.54 -2.37 1.43
CA ARG A 34 -19.57 -2.73 0.40
C ARG A 34 -18.26 -3.20 1.02
N LEU A 35 -17.71 -4.28 0.49
CA LEU A 35 -16.33 -4.67 0.72
C LEU A 35 -15.47 -4.05 -0.38
N VAL A 36 -14.53 -3.21 0.00
CA VAL A 36 -13.61 -2.53 -0.90
C VAL A 36 -12.21 -3.10 -0.70
N THR A 37 -11.56 -3.48 -1.78
CA THR A 37 -10.14 -3.90 -1.82
C THR A 37 -9.31 -2.88 -2.59
N PHE A 38 -7.98 -3.02 -2.54
CA PHE A 38 -7.05 -2.24 -3.35
C PHE A 38 -6.43 -3.13 -4.43
N GLU A 39 -6.42 -2.67 -5.68
CA GLU A 39 -5.75 -3.38 -6.77
C GLU A 39 -4.24 -3.41 -6.55
N ASP A 40 -3.69 -2.33 -5.99
CA ASP A 40 -2.30 -2.20 -5.56
C ASP A 40 -2.18 -1.16 -4.43
N LEU A 41 -1.08 -1.21 -3.68
CA LEU A 41 -0.79 -0.25 -2.61
C LEU A 41 0.17 0.88 -3.02
N ALA A 42 0.53 0.98 -4.30
CA ALA A 42 1.26 2.12 -4.86
C ALA A 42 0.29 3.22 -5.28
N SER A 43 -0.70 2.87 -6.11
CA SER A 43 -1.74 3.82 -6.54
C SER A 43 -2.91 3.93 -5.56
N TYR A 44 -3.07 2.97 -4.64
CA TYR A 44 -4.24 2.82 -3.76
C TYR A 44 -5.57 2.81 -4.53
N LYS A 45 -5.56 2.26 -5.73
CA LYS A 45 -6.77 2.14 -6.54
C LYS A 45 -7.76 1.20 -5.86
N SER A 46 -8.84 1.75 -5.36
CA SER A 46 -9.90 1.01 -4.70
C SER A 46 -10.89 0.39 -5.67
N VAL A 47 -11.37 -0.83 -5.37
CA VAL A 47 -12.38 -1.56 -6.14
C VAL A 47 -13.42 -2.15 -5.20
N VAL A 48 -14.69 -2.02 -5.55
CA VAL A 48 -15.77 -2.69 -4.83
C VAL A 48 -15.75 -4.17 -5.21
N SER A 49 -15.41 -5.03 -4.25
CA SER A 49 -15.19 -6.46 -4.44
C SER A 49 -16.39 -7.34 -4.07
N ALA A 50 -17.21 -6.87 -3.15
CA ALA A 50 -18.49 -7.49 -2.81
C ALA A 50 -19.46 -6.44 -2.26
N THR A 51 -20.75 -6.70 -2.41
CA THR A 51 -21.84 -5.85 -1.89
C THR A 51 -22.93 -6.70 -1.27
N ASP A 52 -23.59 -6.17 -0.28
CA ASP A 52 -24.81 -6.73 0.29
C ASP A 52 -25.73 -5.61 0.74
N LYS A 53 -27.01 -5.93 0.95
CA LYS A 53 -27.97 -5.03 1.56
C LYS A 53 -28.21 -5.43 3.00
N ILE A 54 -27.93 -4.53 3.93
CA ILE A 54 -28.22 -4.73 5.36
C ILE A 54 -29.73 -4.91 5.54
N ASP A 55 -30.16 -6.01 6.14
CA ASP A 55 -31.58 -6.30 6.35
C ASP A 55 -32.23 -5.38 7.39
N ALA A 56 -33.56 -5.50 7.57
CA ALA A 56 -34.30 -4.69 8.55
C ALA A 56 -33.90 -4.94 10.00
N LYS A 57 -33.15 -6.04 10.27
CA LYS A 57 -32.62 -6.37 11.61
C LYS A 57 -31.13 -6.05 11.71
N GLY A 58 -30.54 -5.39 10.71
CA GLY A 58 -29.16 -4.99 10.69
C GLY A 58 -28.17 -6.05 10.20
N HIS A 59 -28.61 -7.24 9.78
CA HIS A 59 -27.70 -8.30 9.36
C HIS A 59 -27.20 -8.09 7.93
N PHE A 60 -25.95 -8.53 7.68
CA PHE A 60 -25.33 -8.58 6.35
C PHE A 60 -24.43 -9.80 6.18
N LEU A 61 -24.15 -10.17 4.92
CA LEU A 61 -23.26 -11.27 4.55
C LEU A 61 -22.51 -10.93 3.26
N LEU A 62 -21.20 -10.85 3.33
CA LEU A 62 -20.31 -10.63 2.20
C LEU A 62 -19.40 -11.85 2.01
N THR A 63 -19.12 -12.23 0.77
CA THR A 63 -18.16 -13.29 0.44
C THR A 63 -17.23 -12.82 -0.66
N TYR A 64 -15.93 -13.06 -0.49
CA TYR A 64 -14.91 -12.70 -1.46
C TYR A 64 -13.75 -13.69 -1.44
N ASN A 65 -13.11 -13.92 -2.59
CA ASN A 65 -12.00 -14.86 -2.71
C ASN A 65 -10.65 -14.15 -2.71
N ILE A 66 -9.74 -14.58 -1.85
CA ILE A 66 -8.37 -14.03 -1.77
C ILE A 66 -7.32 -15.14 -1.73
N ILE A 67 -6.09 -14.80 -2.08
CA ILE A 67 -4.95 -15.74 -2.08
C ILE A 67 -3.94 -15.47 -0.94
N ARG A 68 -4.07 -14.34 -0.25
CA ARG A 68 -3.14 -13.87 0.80
C ARG A 68 -3.88 -12.96 1.78
N PRO A 69 -3.29 -12.68 2.96
CA PRO A 69 -3.81 -11.63 3.83
C PRO A 69 -3.93 -10.30 3.05
N THR A 70 -5.08 -9.68 3.13
CA THR A 70 -5.44 -8.52 2.29
C THR A 70 -6.05 -7.43 3.16
N LEU A 71 -5.55 -6.19 3.03
CA LEU A 71 -6.16 -5.00 3.60
C LEU A 71 -7.46 -4.69 2.84
N VAL A 72 -8.54 -4.49 3.58
CA VAL A 72 -9.85 -4.18 3.01
C VAL A 72 -10.55 -3.09 3.80
N GLN A 73 -11.56 -2.49 3.18
CA GLN A 73 -12.45 -1.56 3.84
C GLN A 73 -13.89 -2.11 3.79
N LEU A 74 -14.61 -2.05 4.91
CA LEU A 74 -16.07 -2.07 4.90
C LEU A 74 -16.57 -0.64 4.80
N VAL A 75 -17.47 -0.41 3.85
CA VAL A 75 -18.00 0.91 3.54
C VAL A 75 -19.52 0.88 3.57
N ILE A 76 -20.11 1.78 4.37
CA ILE A 76 -21.56 2.04 4.41
C ILE A 76 -21.75 3.54 4.15
N ARG A 77 -22.43 3.90 3.06
CA ARG A 77 -22.46 5.28 2.51
C ARG A 77 -21.04 5.80 2.27
N THR A 78 -20.60 6.79 3.07
CA THR A 78 -19.25 7.39 3.05
C THR A 78 -18.39 6.97 4.25
N SER A 79 -18.99 6.29 5.26
CA SER A 79 -18.29 5.82 6.45
C SER A 79 -17.57 4.51 6.18
N ARG A 80 -16.38 4.35 6.77
CA ARG A 80 -15.54 3.19 6.51
C ARG A 80 -14.80 2.69 7.74
N ALA A 81 -14.46 1.40 7.72
CA ALA A 81 -13.48 0.81 8.61
C ALA A 81 -12.51 -0.08 7.85
N GLU A 82 -11.26 -0.07 8.25
CA GLU A 82 -10.18 -0.86 7.66
C GLU A 82 -9.80 -2.03 8.56
N PHE A 83 -9.54 -3.17 7.94
CA PHE A 83 -9.05 -4.37 8.64
C PHE A 83 -8.45 -5.34 7.62
N TYR A 84 -7.81 -6.39 8.12
CA TYR A 84 -7.23 -7.43 7.28
C TYR A 84 -8.12 -8.67 7.22
N ILE A 85 -8.22 -9.27 6.05
CA ILE A 85 -8.86 -10.57 5.86
C ILE A 85 -7.83 -11.62 5.47
N GLU A 86 -7.99 -12.85 5.99
CA GLU A 86 -7.11 -13.99 5.72
C GLU A 86 -7.84 -15.06 4.91
N PRO A 87 -7.16 -15.76 3.97
CA PRO A 87 -7.77 -16.79 3.14
C PRO A 87 -8.50 -17.89 3.96
N GLY A 88 -9.72 -18.21 3.57
CA GLY A 88 -10.52 -19.29 4.18
C GLY A 88 -11.15 -18.95 5.53
N ARG A 89 -11.03 -17.71 6.02
CA ARG A 89 -11.61 -17.32 7.30
C ARG A 89 -13.05 -16.81 7.19
N THR A 90 -13.76 -16.94 8.31
CA THR A 90 -15.04 -16.29 8.55
C THR A 90 -14.88 -15.25 9.65
N TYR A 91 -15.35 -14.04 9.39
CA TYR A 91 -15.40 -12.92 10.33
C TYR A 91 -16.86 -12.68 10.71
N ASP A 92 -17.10 -12.44 12.00
CA ASP A 92 -18.42 -12.08 12.55
C ASP A 92 -18.29 -10.76 13.30
N PHE A 93 -18.89 -9.71 12.77
CA PHE A 93 -18.71 -8.35 13.29
C PHE A 93 -19.98 -7.73 13.85
N THR A 94 -19.84 -6.99 14.94
CA THR A 94 -20.76 -5.90 15.26
C THR A 94 -20.12 -4.61 14.78
N ILE A 95 -20.85 -3.88 13.95
CA ILE A 95 -20.43 -2.57 13.43
C ILE A 95 -21.29 -1.51 14.13
N ASP A 96 -20.61 -0.57 14.77
CA ASP A 96 -21.25 0.52 15.50
C ASP A 96 -20.80 1.87 14.91
N MET A 97 -21.72 2.81 14.93
CA MET A 97 -21.49 4.23 14.66
C MET A 97 -22.58 5.04 15.35
N ASP A 98 -22.25 6.24 15.78
CA ASP A 98 -23.26 7.16 16.29
C ASP A 98 -24.32 7.45 15.20
N PRO A 99 -25.61 7.10 15.45
CA PRO A 99 -26.67 7.28 14.47
C PRO A 99 -26.91 8.76 14.09
N GLU A 100 -26.68 9.69 14.99
CA GLU A 100 -26.82 11.13 14.70
C GLU A 100 -25.71 11.55 13.73
N LEU A 101 -24.46 11.16 14.01
CA LEU A 101 -23.34 11.43 13.13
C LEU A 101 -23.54 10.76 11.75
N PHE A 102 -23.99 9.51 11.71
CA PHE A 102 -24.25 8.78 10.46
C PHE A 102 -25.29 9.48 9.57
N ASN A 103 -26.34 10.05 10.18
CA ASN A 103 -27.41 10.74 9.44
C ASN A 103 -27.04 12.18 9.03
N GLN A 104 -26.08 12.82 9.73
CA GLN A 104 -25.63 14.19 9.45
C GLN A 104 -24.49 14.25 8.42
N LEU A 105 -23.80 13.13 8.12
CA LEU A 105 -22.69 13.12 7.18
C LEU A 105 -23.17 13.46 5.78
N ASP A 106 -22.78 14.63 5.31
CA ASP A 106 -22.95 15.03 3.92
C ASP A 106 -22.13 14.08 3.04
N PRO A 107 -22.72 13.50 1.98
CA PRO A 107 -21.99 12.65 1.05
C PRO A 107 -20.76 13.31 0.40
N MET A 108 -20.67 14.65 0.42
CA MET A 108 -19.52 15.42 -0.09
C MET A 108 -18.39 15.55 0.93
N TYR A 109 -18.60 15.26 2.21
CA TYR A 109 -17.56 15.29 3.24
C TYR A 109 -17.06 13.87 3.52
N TYR A 110 -15.81 13.78 4.00
CA TYR A 110 -15.20 12.51 4.40
C TYR A 110 -16.09 11.79 5.42
N GLY A 111 -16.45 10.55 5.12
CA GLY A 111 -17.26 9.73 5.99
C GLY A 111 -16.60 9.49 7.34
N GLY A 112 -17.43 9.24 8.35
CA GLY A 112 -16.95 8.88 9.68
C GLY A 112 -16.26 7.50 9.70
N PHE A 113 -15.60 7.21 10.81
CA PHE A 113 -15.03 5.88 11.05
C PHE A 113 -16.06 4.95 11.65
N LEU A 114 -16.29 3.81 11.00
CA LEU A 114 -17.06 2.71 11.56
C LEU A 114 -16.24 2.01 12.65
N GLN A 115 -16.86 1.75 13.79
CA GLN A 115 -16.26 0.94 14.84
C GLN A 115 -16.60 -0.53 14.59
N ILE A 116 -15.59 -1.38 14.36
CA ILE A 116 -15.76 -2.81 14.17
C ILE A 116 -15.32 -3.55 15.43
N ARG A 117 -16.19 -4.41 15.92
CA ARG A 117 -15.89 -5.34 17.01
C ARG A 117 -16.08 -6.76 16.50
N ASN A 118 -15.04 -7.60 16.60
CA ASN A 118 -15.16 -9.02 16.32
C ASN A 118 -15.95 -9.71 17.42
N ASN A 119 -17.00 -10.44 17.05
CA ASN A 119 -17.85 -11.18 17.99
C ASN A 119 -17.22 -12.52 18.40
N ASP A 120 -16.31 -13.07 17.57
CA ASP A 120 -15.56 -14.29 17.91
C ASP A 120 -14.31 -13.94 18.71
N THR A 121 -14.42 -14.02 20.02
CA THR A 121 -13.30 -13.75 20.95
C THR A 121 -12.36 -14.94 21.12
N THR A 122 -12.64 -16.08 20.48
CA THR A 122 -11.79 -17.29 20.55
C THR A 122 -10.64 -17.27 19.56
N LEU A 123 -10.66 -16.36 18.59
CA LEU A 123 -9.66 -16.22 17.52
C LEU A 123 -8.36 -15.57 18.04
N THR A 124 -7.58 -16.29 18.83
CA THR A 124 -6.26 -15.81 19.33
C THR A 124 -5.22 -15.61 18.24
N GLU A 125 -5.41 -16.26 17.08
CA GLU A 125 -4.50 -16.23 15.92
C GLU A 125 -4.97 -15.30 14.81
N ASP A 126 -5.97 -14.44 15.07
CA ASP A 126 -6.45 -13.46 14.10
C ASP A 126 -5.39 -12.39 13.80
N ILE A 127 -5.18 -12.11 12.51
CA ILE A 127 -4.15 -11.15 12.07
C ILE A 127 -4.41 -9.73 12.58
N ASN A 128 -5.68 -9.31 12.67
CA ASN A 128 -6.05 -7.98 13.16
C ASN A 128 -5.72 -7.84 14.64
N LEU A 129 -6.01 -8.89 15.43
CA LEU A 129 -5.66 -8.91 16.85
C LEU A 129 -4.13 -8.82 17.05
N LYS A 130 -3.36 -9.59 16.27
CA LYS A 130 -1.89 -9.57 16.32
C LYS A 130 -1.31 -8.22 15.93
N ILE A 131 -1.80 -7.63 14.84
CA ILE A 131 -1.35 -6.30 14.38
C ILE A 131 -1.73 -5.24 15.42
N ASN A 132 -2.97 -5.20 15.90
CA ASN A 132 -3.39 -4.26 16.93
C ASN A 132 -2.58 -4.38 18.24
N GLN A 133 -2.22 -5.61 18.65
CA GLN A 133 -1.36 -5.81 19.82
C GLN A 133 0.05 -5.27 19.59
N PHE A 134 0.58 -5.44 18.40
CA PHE A 134 1.88 -4.89 18.02
C PHE A 134 1.81 -3.35 17.95
N GLU A 135 0.85 -2.79 17.23
CA GLU A 135 0.70 -1.33 17.07
C GLU A 135 0.57 -0.62 18.41
N ARG A 136 -0.31 -1.11 19.30
CA ARG A 136 -0.44 -0.55 20.65
C ARG A 136 0.87 -0.63 21.45
N ALA A 137 1.61 -1.72 21.34
CA ALA A 137 2.88 -1.85 22.03
C ALA A 137 3.94 -0.93 21.43
N PHE A 138 3.92 -0.73 20.12
CA PHE A 138 4.79 0.15 19.38
C PHE A 138 4.52 1.62 19.72
N GLU A 139 3.26 2.06 19.68
CA GLU A 139 2.84 3.40 20.08
C GLU A 139 3.21 3.69 21.53
N ASN A 140 2.89 2.79 22.46
CA ASN A 140 3.27 2.93 23.87
C ASN A 140 4.79 3.04 24.08
N ALA A 141 5.57 2.30 23.29
CA ALA A 141 7.04 2.39 23.37
C ALA A 141 7.55 3.73 22.84
N ILE A 142 6.98 4.24 21.74
CA ILE A 142 7.30 5.57 21.22
C ILE A 142 6.96 6.63 22.26
N ASP A 143 5.73 6.65 22.78
CA ASP A 143 5.28 7.63 23.76
C ASP A 143 6.14 7.65 25.03
N TYR A 144 6.61 6.47 25.45
CA TYR A 144 7.43 6.35 26.67
C TYR A 144 8.90 6.75 26.46
N TYR A 145 9.51 6.33 25.34
CA TYR A 145 10.95 6.52 25.12
C TYR A 145 11.28 7.77 24.28
N SER A 146 10.32 8.26 23.48
CA SER A 146 10.45 9.46 22.66
C SER A 146 9.23 10.38 22.82
N PRO A 147 9.10 11.06 23.98
CA PRO A 147 7.95 11.93 24.25
C PRO A 147 7.94 13.21 23.41
N ASN A 148 9.00 13.44 22.64
CA ASN A 148 9.13 14.56 21.71
C ASN A 148 8.65 14.17 20.30
N ILE A 149 8.89 15.07 19.34
CA ILE A 149 8.53 14.83 17.94
C ILE A 149 9.40 13.66 17.39
N ILE A 150 8.76 12.67 16.75
CA ILE A 150 9.44 11.49 16.17
C ILE A 150 10.57 11.87 15.19
N SER A 151 10.46 13.00 14.49
CA SER A 151 11.51 13.47 13.58
C SER A 151 12.85 13.71 14.26
N ASP A 152 12.87 13.89 15.58
CA ASP A 152 14.07 14.18 16.37
C ASP A 152 14.55 12.95 17.17
N LEU A 153 14.07 11.76 16.81
CA LEU A 153 14.41 10.49 17.48
C LEU A 153 15.92 10.24 17.47
N SER A 154 16.49 10.11 18.66
CA SER A 154 17.90 9.78 18.82
C SER A 154 18.18 8.28 18.67
N PRO A 155 19.42 7.87 18.34
CA PRO A 155 19.80 6.46 18.30
C PRO A 155 19.52 5.70 19.62
N ALA A 156 19.73 6.33 20.76
CA ALA A 156 19.50 5.72 22.07
C ALA A 156 18.02 5.48 22.38
N GLU A 157 17.15 6.41 21.96
CA GLU A 157 15.70 6.24 22.07
C GLU A 157 15.23 5.12 21.14
N TYR A 158 15.71 5.11 19.88
CA TYR A 158 15.43 4.01 18.94
C TYR A 158 15.83 2.65 19.50
N ASP A 159 17.05 2.51 20.04
CA ASP A 159 17.53 1.26 20.65
C ASP A 159 16.63 0.82 21.82
N SER A 160 16.14 1.78 22.61
CA SER A 160 15.22 1.51 23.71
C SER A 160 13.88 0.99 23.23
N ILE A 161 13.30 1.64 22.20
CA ILE A 161 12.05 1.20 21.55
C ILE A 161 12.24 -0.19 20.94
N GLN A 162 13.31 -0.40 20.16
CA GLN A 162 13.61 -1.66 19.52
C GLN A 162 13.74 -2.80 20.54
N ASN A 163 14.44 -2.56 21.65
CA ASN A 163 14.59 -3.52 22.74
C ASN A 163 13.26 -3.84 23.43
N ALA A 164 12.39 -2.84 23.64
CA ALA A 164 11.07 -3.05 24.23
C ALA A 164 10.18 -3.90 23.32
N ILE A 165 10.19 -3.63 22.01
CA ILE A 165 9.40 -4.35 21.01
C ILE A 165 9.93 -5.76 20.80
N SER A 166 11.26 -5.95 20.65
CA SER A 166 11.87 -7.26 20.36
C SER A 166 11.67 -8.31 21.47
N ARG A 167 11.38 -7.88 22.70
CA ARG A 167 11.04 -8.80 23.81
C ARG A 167 9.71 -9.51 23.63
N ARG A 168 8.79 -8.97 22.86
CA ARG A 168 7.41 -9.45 22.69
C ARG A 168 7.10 -9.88 21.26
N PHE A 169 7.77 -9.29 20.27
CA PHE A 169 7.49 -9.46 18.85
C PHE A 169 8.74 -9.85 18.08
N PRO A 170 8.66 -10.78 17.13
CA PRO A 170 9.82 -11.22 16.35
C PRO A 170 10.24 -10.16 15.32
N LEU A 171 11.41 -9.56 15.49
CA LEU A 171 12.01 -8.61 14.56
C LEU A 171 12.82 -9.33 13.46
N GLN A 172 12.29 -10.40 12.91
CA GLN A 172 12.96 -11.19 11.89
C GLN A 172 12.28 -11.01 10.53
N TYR A 173 13.07 -10.64 9.53
CA TYR A 173 12.60 -10.62 8.13
C TYR A 173 12.09 -12.00 7.70
N SER A 174 10.92 -12.02 7.11
CA SER A 174 10.30 -13.23 6.58
C SER A 174 9.33 -12.88 5.46
N PRO A 175 9.79 -12.85 4.17
CA PRO A 175 8.98 -12.39 3.05
C PRO A 175 7.71 -13.20 2.83
N ASN A 176 7.71 -14.47 3.24
CA ASN A 176 6.56 -15.36 3.12
C ASN A 176 5.58 -15.27 4.31
N ASN A 177 5.86 -14.41 5.30
CA ASN A 177 5.00 -14.22 6.46
C ASN A 177 4.57 -12.76 6.56
N PHE A 178 3.31 -12.50 6.24
CA PHE A 178 2.75 -11.16 6.20
C PHE A 178 2.95 -10.39 7.51
N TYR A 179 2.61 -11.01 8.66
CA TYR A 179 2.71 -10.37 9.97
C TYR A 179 4.14 -10.05 10.37
N LYS A 180 5.08 -10.98 10.16
CA LYS A 180 6.50 -10.73 10.45
C LYS A 180 7.07 -9.63 9.57
N SER A 181 6.72 -9.60 8.28
CA SER A 181 7.11 -8.53 7.37
C SER A 181 6.50 -7.19 7.77
N TYR A 182 5.25 -7.20 8.22
CA TYR A 182 4.59 -5.99 8.72
C TYR A 182 5.37 -5.37 9.89
N ILE A 183 5.69 -6.15 10.92
CA ILE A 183 6.50 -5.69 12.07
C ILE A 183 7.88 -5.19 11.61
N TYR A 184 8.55 -5.99 10.76
CA TYR A 184 9.91 -5.69 10.31
C TYR A 184 9.99 -4.34 9.58
N TYR A 185 9.06 -4.06 8.68
CA TYR A 185 9.06 -2.80 7.93
C TYR A 185 8.46 -1.62 8.69
N THR A 186 7.57 -1.84 9.65
CA THR A 186 7.18 -0.78 10.59
C THR A 186 8.40 -0.30 11.41
N MET A 187 9.21 -1.23 11.88
CA MET A 187 10.47 -0.88 12.57
C MET A 187 11.50 -0.27 11.63
N ALA A 188 11.51 -0.64 10.34
CA ALA A 188 12.37 -0.05 9.32
C ALA A 188 12.05 1.43 9.08
N SER A 189 10.76 1.80 9.01
CA SER A 189 10.35 3.21 8.91
C SER A 189 10.81 4.02 10.12
N LEU A 190 10.74 3.47 11.32
CA LEU A 190 11.27 4.15 12.51
C LEU A 190 12.80 4.29 12.46
N GLU A 191 13.53 3.23 12.07
CA GLU A 191 15.00 3.27 11.95
C GLU A 191 15.45 4.27 10.89
N ARG A 192 14.68 4.46 9.82
CA ARG A 192 14.95 5.47 8.79
C ARG A 192 15.00 6.89 9.36
N VAL A 193 14.16 7.20 10.32
CA VAL A 193 14.17 8.51 10.98
C VAL A 193 15.53 8.77 11.65
N VAL A 194 16.10 7.75 12.31
CA VAL A 194 17.41 7.86 12.99
C VAL A 194 18.56 7.87 12.00
N LEU A 195 18.48 7.04 10.96
CA LEU A 195 19.55 6.81 9.98
C LEU A 195 19.43 7.67 8.72
N GLN A 196 18.73 8.79 8.74
CA GLN A 196 18.49 9.67 7.58
C GLN A 196 19.74 9.97 6.76
N LYS A 197 20.91 10.05 7.40
CA LYS A 197 22.20 10.32 6.75
C LYS A 197 22.95 9.07 6.31
N ASN A 198 22.45 7.87 6.62
CA ASN A 198 23.10 6.61 6.31
C ASN A 198 22.18 5.72 5.45
N THR A 199 21.82 6.21 4.28
CA THR A 199 20.97 5.52 3.32
C THR A 199 21.56 4.20 2.84
N ASP A 200 22.90 4.06 2.78
CA ASP A 200 23.55 2.79 2.40
C ASP A 200 23.23 1.65 3.38
N SER A 201 23.23 1.93 4.67
CA SER A 201 22.88 0.95 5.71
C SER A 201 21.42 0.51 5.60
N LEU A 202 20.52 1.46 5.40
CA LEU A 202 19.09 1.19 5.23
C LEU A 202 18.83 0.36 3.98
N TYR A 203 19.43 0.74 2.83
CA TYR A 203 19.28 0.00 1.59
C TYR A 203 19.73 -1.45 1.74
N ARG A 204 20.97 -1.68 2.22
CA ARG A 204 21.51 -3.02 2.40
C ARG A 204 20.69 -3.88 3.36
N LYS A 205 20.15 -3.28 4.41
CA LYS A 205 19.39 -4.01 5.42
C LYS A 205 17.99 -4.39 4.96
N TYR A 206 17.31 -3.49 4.22
CA TYR A 206 15.87 -3.56 3.99
C TYR A 206 15.46 -3.76 2.54
N LEU A 207 16.26 -3.27 1.59
CA LEU A 207 15.88 -3.22 0.16
C LEU A 207 16.82 -4.01 -0.76
N ASP A 208 18.03 -4.36 -0.31
CA ASP A 208 18.97 -5.20 -1.07
C ASP A 208 18.54 -6.67 -1.00
N ASN A 209 17.35 -6.95 -1.50
CA ASN A 209 16.77 -8.29 -1.57
C ASN A 209 15.90 -8.43 -2.82
N GLU A 210 15.51 -9.67 -3.17
CA GLU A 210 14.77 -9.97 -4.41
C GLU A 210 13.25 -9.76 -4.30
N TYR A 211 12.73 -9.48 -3.10
CA TYR A 211 11.30 -9.51 -2.85
C TYR A 211 10.71 -8.11 -2.73
N LEU A 212 9.72 -7.79 -3.57
CA LEU A 212 8.82 -6.66 -3.38
C LEU A 212 7.50 -7.17 -2.78
N LEU A 213 7.13 -6.60 -1.64
CA LEU A 213 5.95 -7.00 -0.91
C LEU A 213 4.78 -6.04 -1.20
N TYR A 214 4.37 -5.97 -2.47
CA TYR A 214 3.35 -5.03 -3.00
C TYR A 214 2.05 -4.96 -2.20
N PHE A 215 1.73 -6.00 -1.42
CA PHE A 215 0.47 -6.11 -0.67
C PHE A 215 0.68 -6.04 0.84
N ASN A 216 1.89 -5.68 1.28
CA ASN A 216 2.18 -5.42 2.68
C ASN A 216 2.29 -3.90 2.90
N PRO A 217 1.33 -3.26 3.63
CA PRO A 217 1.31 -1.80 3.77
C PRO A 217 2.57 -1.24 4.45
N ALA A 218 3.11 -1.93 5.46
CA ALA A 218 4.31 -1.47 6.15
C ALA A 218 5.54 -1.48 5.21
N TYR A 219 5.64 -2.51 4.34
CA TYR A 219 6.69 -2.53 3.31
C TYR A 219 6.52 -1.38 2.31
N MET A 220 5.32 -1.20 1.77
CA MET A 220 5.09 -0.15 0.77
C MET A 220 5.29 1.25 1.37
N ASN A 221 4.89 1.48 2.62
CA ASN A 221 5.18 2.72 3.31
C ASN A 221 6.69 2.97 3.42
N PHE A 222 7.46 1.98 3.91
CA PHE A 222 8.92 2.10 3.99
C PHE A 222 9.57 2.31 2.62
N PHE A 223 9.10 1.58 1.59
CA PHE A 223 9.58 1.71 0.22
C PHE A 223 9.36 3.12 -0.32
N ASN A 224 8.13 3.63 -0.21
CA ASN A 224 7.77 4.97 -0.68
C ASN A 224 8.52 6.06 0.09
N GLU A 225 8.69 5.92 1.41
CA GLU A 225 9.49 6.84 2.20
C GLU A 225 10.99 6.83 1.85
N PHE A 226 11.53 5.67 1.47
CA PHE A 226 12.94 5.55 1.09
C PHE A 226 13.19 6.14 -0.30
N TYR A 227 12.27 5.93 -1.25
CA TYR A 227 12.38 6.40 -2.63
C TYR A 227 11.58 7.68 -2.91
N ASP A 228 11.16 8.41 -1.88
CA ASP A 228 10.41 9.69 -2.01
C ASP A 228 11.15 10.68 -2.91
N HIS A 229 10.51 11.08 -4.01
CA HIS A 229 11.08 11.98 -5.04
C HIS A 229 12.48 11.57 -5.54
N TYR A 230 12.79 10.28 -5.54
CA TYR A 230 14.15 9.75 -5.70
C TYR A 230 14.81 10.16 -7.01
N LEU A 231 14.08 10.14 -8.14
CA LEU A 231 14.64 10.54 -9.44
C LEU A 231 15.13 11.99 -9.44
N THR A 232 14.48 12.87 -8.70
CA THR A 232 14.78 14.30 -8.70
C THR A 232 15.69 14.75 -7.54
N THR A 233 15.81 13.95 -6.49
CA THR A 233 16.58 14.31 -5.28
C THR A 233 17.87 13.51 -5.12
N SER A 234 17.96 12.31 -5.74
CA SER A 234 19.16 11.47 -5.63
C SER A 234 20.39 12.14 -6.26
N PRO A 235 21.49 12.31 -5.50
CA PRO A 235 22.75 12.81 -6.04
C PRO A 235 23.43 11.83 -7.02
N ARG A 236 22.95 10.59 -7.11
CA ARG A 236 23.46 9.54 -7.99
C ARG A 236 22.86 9.61 -9.39
N ILE A 237 21.76 10.34 -9.57
CA ILE A 237 21.08 10.51 -10.86
C ILE A 237 21.45 11.86 -11.45
N ASN A 238 22.01 11.87 -12.66
CA ASN A 238 22.32 13.10 -13.36
C ASN A 238 21.03 13.80 -13.78
N GLN A 239 20.73 14.95 -13.16
CA GLN A 239 19.49 15.68 -13.34
C GLN A 239 19.30 16.23 -14.76
N LYS A 240 20.40 16.55 -15.46
CA LYS A 240 20.34 17.00 -16.87
C LYS A 240 19.94 15.83 -17.76
N GLU A 241 20.61 14.66 -17.62
CA GLU A 241 20.29 13.46 -18.38
C GLU A 241 18.85 13.00 -18.09
N LEU A 242 18.39 13.08 -16.83
CA LEU A 242 17.01 12.80 -16.45
C LEU A 242 16.01 13.66 -17.21
N MET A 243 16.26 14.98 -17.25
CA MET A 243 15.40 15.92 -17.98
C MET A 243 15.42 15.64 -19.49
N ASP A 244 16.59 15.31 -20.05
CA ASP A 244 16.70 14.98 -21.48
C ASP A 244 15.95 13.68 -21.80
N CYS A 245 16.09 12.62 -20.99
CA CYS A 245 15.34 11.36 -21.16
C CYS A 245 13.82 11.58 -21.13
N ILE A 246 13.33 12.41 -20.19
CA ILE A 246 11.88 12.65 -20.07
C ILE A 246 11.38 13.66 -21.12
N ASN A 247 12.07 14.80 -21.30
CA ASN A 247 11.55 15.90 -22.08
C ASN A 247 11.86 15.79 -23.58
N GLN A 248 13.00 15.22 -23.96
CA GLN A 248 13.47 15.12 -25.34
C GLN A 248 13.19 13.73 -25.93
N GLU A 249 13.67 12.66 -25.27
CA GLU A 249 13.48 11.31 -25.76
C GLU A 249 12.05 10.81 -25.52
N GLY A 250 11.49 11.05 -24.32
CA GLY A 250 10.11 10.77 -23.97
C GLY A 250 9.71 9.30 -24.03
N THR A 251 10.68 8.37 -23.93
CA THR A 251 10.48 6.92 -24.01
C THR A 251 11.05 6.19 -22.78
N TYR A 252 10.54 5.00 -22.50
CA TYR A 252 10.87 4.28 -21.27
C TYR A 252 12.33 3.80 -21.23
N ARG A 253 12.87 3.26 -22.32
CA ARG A 253 14.16 2.57 -22.30
C ARG A 253 15.36 3.44 -21.93
N PRO A 254 15.51 4.68 -22.45
CA PRO A 254 16.58 5.59 -22.04
C PRO A 254 16.52 5.93 -20.55
N LEU A 255 15.32 6.24 -20.04
CA LEU A 255 15.10 6.54 -18.63
C LEU A 255 15.47 5.34 -17.75
N PHE A 256 15.01 4.14 -18.10
CA PHE A 256 15.33 2.90 -17.39
C PHE A 256 16.84 2.63 -17.32
N ASN A 257 17.55 2.85 -18.44
CA ASN A 257 19.00 2.67 -18.49
C ASN A 257 19.77 3.72 -17.69
N LEU A 258 19.32 4.98 -17.70
CA LEU A 258 19.90 6.06 -16.90
C LEU A 258 19.80 5.74 -15.41
N VAL A 259 18.60 5.45 -14.96
CA VAL A 259 18.26 5.19 -13.54
C VAL A 259 18.98 3.93 -13.05
N GLY A 260 19.18 2.93 -13.90
CA GLY A 260 19.89 1.70 -13.57
C GLY A 260 21.40 1.84 -13.33
N LYS A 261 21.98 3.02 -13.52
CA LYS A 261 23.36 3.31 -13.12
C LYS A 261 23.49 3.51 -11.60
N ASP A 262 22.38 3.79 -10.91
CA ASP A 262 22.35 3.95 -9.47
C ASP A 262 22.42 2.57 -8.78
N PRO A 263 23.38 2.35 -7.83
CA PRO A 263 23.51 1.08 -7.11
C PRO A 263 22.27 0.64 -6.35
N TYR A 264 21.38 1.57 -5.93
CA TYR A 264 20.14 1.24 -5.24
C TYR A 264 19.00 0.84 -6.20
N LEU A 265 19.22 0.98 -7.49
CA LEU A 265 18.25 0.71 -8.55
C LEU A 265 18.77 -0.34 -9.57
N VAL A 266 19.74 -1.17 -9.14
CA VAL A 266 20.25 -2.28 -9.98
C VAL A 266 19.17 -3.34 -10.18
N ASN A 267 18.36 -3.64 -9.15
CA ASN A 267 17.22 -4.54 -9.28
C ASN A 267 16.18 -3.92 -10.22
N GLU A 268 15.92 -4.58 -11.36
CA GLU A 268 15.03 -4.08 -12.41
C GLU A 268 13.60 -3.88 -11.93
N ARG A 269 13.13 -4.73 -11.01
CA ARG A 269 11.79 -4.65 -10.46
C ARG A 269 11.64 -3.43 -9.53
N ILE A 270 12.61 -3.19 -8.64
CA ILE A 270 12.65 -1.98 -7.81
C ILE A 270 12.76 -0.74 -8.68
N ARG A 271 13.70 -0.73 -9.64
CA ARG A 271 13.91 0.39 -10.56
C ARG A 271 12.66 0.81 -11.29
N GLU A 272 11.95 -0.16 -11.86
CA GLU A 272 10.74 0.12 -12.62
C GLU A 272 9.63 0.68 -11.74
N LEU A 273 9.45 0.12 -10.52
CA LEU A 273 8.46 0.64 -9.58
C LEU A 273 8.77 2.09 -9.17
N VAL A 274 10.03 2.39 -8.84
CA VAL A 274 10.48 3.77 -8.53
C VAL A 274 10.23 4.71 -9.70
N ILE A 275 10.53 4.27 -10.93
CA ILE A 275 10.22 5.09 -12.12
C ILE A 275 8.73 5.38 -12.23
N ILE A 276 7.87 4.38 -12.03
CA ILE A 276 6.42 4.53 -12.13
C ILE A 276 5.91 5.54 -11.10
N GLU A 277 6.32 5.40 -9.83
CA GLU A 277 5.87 6.25 -8.73
C GLU A 277 6.39 7.68 -8.87
N ASP A 278 7.68 7.87 -9.12
CA ASP A 278 8.27 9.20 -9.27
C ASP A 278 7.74 9.95 -10.49
N LEU A 279 7.45 9.26 -11.60
CA LEU A 279 6.80 9.88 -12.75
C LEU A 279 5.42 10.42 -12.42
N ALA A 280 4.66 9.75 -11.55
CA ALA A 280 3.38 10.25 -11.05
C ALA A 280 3.57 11.51 -10.19
N GLU A 281 4.54 11.51 -9.30
CA GLU A 281 4.84 12.65 -8.41
C GLU A 281 5.26 13.91 -9.19
N ILE A 282 6.15 13.74 -10.18
CA ILE A 282 6.63 14.88 -10.99
C ILE A 282 5.67 15.32 -12.08
N TYR A 283 4.55 14.61 -12.30
CA TYR A 283 3.58 14.93 -13.37
C TYR A 283 3.04 16.36 -13.30
N GLY A 284 2.85 16.89 -12.07
CA GLY A 284 2.44 18.28 -11.84
C GLY A 284 3.54 19.33 -12.04
N ASN A 285 4.81 18.91 -12.09
CA ASN A 285 5.95 19.81 -12.15
C ASN A 285 6.17 20.35 -13.57
N LYS A 286 6.14 21.69 -13.73
CA LYS A 286 6.27 22.39 -15.02
C LYS A 286 7.61 22.16 -15.74
N ARG A 287 8.63 21.65 -15.07
CA ARG A 287 9.95 21.32 -15.65
C ARG A 287 9.90 20.09 -16.55
N PHE A 288 8.87 19.23 -16.41
CA PHE A 288 8.75 17.98 -17.12
C PHE A 288 7.57 17.98 -18.10
N ASN A 289 7.77 17.33 -19.25
CA ASN A 289 6.76 17.21 -20.28
C ASN A 289 5.71 16.15 -19.91
N LYS A 290 4.51 16.59 -19.53
CA LYS A 290 3.39 15.71 -19.13
C LYS A 290 3.04 14.64 -20.17
N LYS A 291 3.06 15.00 -21.48
CA LYS A 291 2.73 14.04 -22.54
C LYS A 291 3.77 12.92 -22.63
N ASN A 292 5.04 13.25 -22.42
CA ASN A 292 6.11 12.26 -22.41
C ASN A 292 6.03 11.37 -21.16
N ILE A 293 5.72 11.95 -19.99
CA ILE A 293 5.47 11.14 -18.77
C ILE A 293 4.33 10.15 -19.03
N GLU A 294 3.19 10.60 -19.56
CA GLU A 294 2.09 9.69 -19.89
C GLU A 294 2.49 8.63 -20.92
N HIS A 295 3.34 8.99 -21.89
CA HIS A 295 3.83 8.05 -22.90
C HIS A 295 4.71 6.97 -22.24
N ILE A 296 5.68 7.36 -21.42
CA ILE A 296 6.57 6.44 -20.69
C ILE A 296 5.75 5.49 -19.80
N LEU A 297 4.79 6.01 -19.03
CA LEU A 297 3.92 5.18 -18.19
C LEU A 297 3.08 4.20 -19.03
N LYS A 298 2.60 4.59 -20.23
CA LYS A 298 1.87 3.71 -21.15
C LYS A 298 2.78 2.63 -21.75
N GLU A 299 4.02 2.96 -22.08
CA GLU A 299 5.01 1.95 -22.51
C GLU A 299 5.20 0.91 -21.40
N ILE A 300 5.45 1.33 -20.15
CA ILE A 300 5.58 0.41 -19.01
C ILE A 300 4.33 -0.45 -18.87
N ALA A 301 3.13 0.17 -18.85
CA ALA A 301 1.86 -0.54 -18.70
C ALA A 301 1.61 -1.62 -19.76
N THR A 302 2.25 -1.54 -20.92
CA THR A 302 2.04 -2.46 -22.06
C THR A 302 3.21 -3.38 -22.35
N THR A 303 4.44 -3.02 -21.95
CA THR A 303 5.65 -3.74 -22.35
C THR A 303 6.38 -4.42 -21.22
N THR A 304 6.14 -4.02 -19.95
CA THR A 304 6.78 -4.67 -18.82
C THR A 304 6.33 -6.12 -18.67
N HIS A 305 7.28 -6.97 -18.24
CA HIS A 305 7.00 -8.37 -17.92
C HIS A 305 6.54 -8.57 -16.45
N PHE A 306 6.54 -7.51 -15.63
CA PHE A 306 6.04 -7.54 -14.27
C PHE A 306 4.54 -7.24 -14.25
N SER A 307 3.70 -8.23 -13.97
CA SER A 307 2.24 -8.10 -13.98
C SER A 307 1.72 -7.03 -13.02
N GLU A 308 2.36 -6.91 -11.86
CA GLU A 308 2.02 -5.90 -10.85
C GLU A 308 2.26 -4.49 -11.40
N HIS A 309 3.38 -4.27 -12.08
CA HIS A 309 3.72 -2.95 -12.64
C HIS A 309 2.82 -2.55 -13.80
N GLN A 310 2.32 -3.53 -14.59
CA GLN A 310 1.30 -3.24 -15.60
C GLN A 310 0.03 -2.65 -14.96
N ILE A 311 -0.41 -3.23 -13.83
CA ILE A 311 -1.59 -2.77 -13.09
C ILE A 311 -1.33 -1.41 -12.47
N ILE A 312 -0.23 -1.25 -11.74
CA ILE A 312 0.15 0.01 -11.06
C ILE A 312 0.25 1.16 -12.08
N ALA A 313 0.97 0.97 -13.18
CA ALA A 313 1.12 2.00 -14.20
C ALA A 313 -0.23 2.39 -14.83
N LYS A 314 -1.13 1.43 -15.10
CA LYS A 314 -2.49 1.71 -15.60
C LYS A 314 -3.31 2.52 -14.60
N ASN A 315 -3.25 2.14 -13.33
CA ASN A 315 -3.99 2.81 -12.26
C ASN A 315 -3.49 4.23 -12.03
N ILE A 316 -2.17 4.42 -12.05
CA ILE A 316 -1.55 5.75 -11.98
C ILE A 316 -1.98 6.62 -13.17
N ILE A 317 -1.89 6.13 -14.40
CA ILE A 317 -2.36 6.87 -15.57
C ILE A 317 -3.82 7.31 -15.41
N ALA A 318 -4.68 6.42 -14.92
CA ALA A 318 -6.07 6.74 -14.67
C ALA A 318 -6.25 7.83 -13.61
N SER A 319 -5.42 7.83 -12.56
CA SER A 319 -5.45 8.85 -11.50
C SER A 319 -4.93 10.22 -11.94
N LEU A 320 -4.03 10.27 -12.93
CA LEU A 320 -3.49 11.53 -13.46
C LEU A 320 -4.51 12.34 -14.29
N ARG A 321 -5.64 11.74 -14.68
CA ARG A 321 -6.64 12.34 -15.60
C ARG A 321 -7.95 12.88 -14.99
N PRO A 322 -8.21 12.86 -13.69
CA PRO A 322 -9.56 13.11 -13.17
C PRO A 322 -10.09 14.52 -13.38
N TYR A 323 -9.28 15.47 -13.87
CA TYR A 323 -9.68 16.88 -14.00
C TYR A 323 -10.00 17.35 -15.42
N GLN A 324 -9.78 16.56 -16.48
CA GLN A 324 -10.03 17.01 -17.85
C GLN A 324 -11.47 16.83 -18.31
N GLU A 325 -12.21 15.89 -17.76
CA GLU A 325 -13.61 15.64 -18.19
C GLU A 325 -14.67 16.42 -17.40
N LYS A 326 -14.36 16.89 -16.20
CA LYS A 326 -15.32 17.68 -15.39
C LYS A 326 -15.35 19.18 -15.73
N ASN A 327 -14.36 19.71 -16.43
CA ASN A 327 -14.31 21.12 -16.83
C ASN A 327 -14.90 21.39 -18.23
N ALA A 328 -15.55 20.43 -18.86
CA ALA A 328 -16.26 20.59 -20.14
C ALA A 328 -17.77 20.81 -19.98
N ILE A 329 -18.22 21.25 -18.79
CA ILE A 329 -19.57 21.82 -18.68
C ILE A 329 -19.45 23.25 -19.19
N SER A 330 -19.73 23.45 -20.50
CA SER A 330 -19.95 24.75 -21.10
C SER A 330 -21.08 25.45 -20.35
N PHE A 331 -20.78 26.57 -19.73
CA PHE A 331 -21.78 27.57 -19.43
C PHE A 331 -22.23 28.20 -20.75
N GLU A 332 -23.25 27.63 -21.40
CA GLU A 332 -24.10 28.41 -22.31
C GLU A 332 -25.13 29.10 -21.45
N GLY A 333 -24.96 30.42 -21.32
CA GLY A 333 -25.89 31.34 -20.69
C GLY A 333 -27.10 31.65 -21.53
#